data_9ef5a11eb5f087eaedc2eb09fbf58750
#
_entry.id   9ef5a11eb5f087eaedc2eb09fbf58750
#
_cell.length_a   1.000
_cell.length_b   1.000
_cell.length_c   1.000
_cell.angle_alpha   90.00
_cell.angle_beta   90.00
_cell.angle_gamma   90.00
#
_symmetry.space_group_name_H-M   'P 1'
#
loop_
_entity.id
_entity.type
_entity.pdbx_description
1 polymer ?
#
loop_
_entity_poly.entity_id
_entity_poly.type
_entity_poly.pdbx_seq_one_letter_code
_entity_poly.pdbx_strand_id
1 'polypeptide(L)'
;MRKLFVCIALGLTTLTGNAASPLWMRDVQISPDGTEIAFCYKGDIYKVSAGGGTAIQLTTQPSYECTPIWSPDSKQIAFASDRNGNFDIFVMPATGGTAQRLTTHSSSELPSAFTPDGKYILFSASIQDPSQSALFPTTAMTELYKVPVNGGRTEQVLGTPAEAVCYAPSGEFFLYQDRKGFEDEWRKHHTSSITRDIWLYDTKTGKHTNLTNHAGEDRNPVLSPDGKSVYLLSERKGSFNVYSFPLDNAQDLKAVTSFKTHPVRFLSMSHGGTLCYAYDGEIYTQKDNATPQKINIDIVRDDQDKIADLTFTNGATSGTVSPDGKQIAFIVRGEVFVTSTDYATTKQITHTPAREAGLTFAPDNRTLAYASERNGNWQLFLAKIARKEEANFPNATIIEEEVLLPSATVERAYPQFSPDGKELAFIEERNRLMVINLDTKKVRQITDGSTWFSTDGNFDYQWSPDGKWFTLEFIGNRHDPYSDIGLVSAKGDSPITNLTNSGYMSGSPRWVLDGNAILFTTERYGMRAHASWGSQNDAMLV
;
A
#
# COMPACT_ATOMS: atom_id res chain seq x y z
N MET A 1 -79.03 6.69 -17.84
CA MET A 1 -77.84 5.97 -17.29
C MET A 1 -76.61 6.25 -18.17
N ARG A 2 -75.79 7.22 -17.78
CA ARG A 2 -74.57 7.53 -18.45
C ARG A 2 -73.43 6.81 -17.72
N LYS A 3 -72.74 5.90 -18.38
CA LYS A 3 -71.51 5.24 -17.85
C LYS A 3 -70.32 6.16 -18.04
N LEU A 4 -69.69 6.53 -16.91
CA LEU A 4 -68.44 7.29 -16.86
C LEU A 4 -67.31 6.29 -17.00
N PHE A 5 -66.51 6.39 -18.06
CA PHE A 5 -65.25 5.66 -18.19
C PHE A 5 -64.12 6.53 -17.58
N VAL A 6 -63.52 6.04 -16.50
CA VAL A 6 -62.34 6.60 -15.91
C VAL A 6 -61.13 5.88 -16.54
N CYS A 7 -60.38 6.58 -17.39
CA CYS A 7 -59.08 6.13 -17.87
C CYS A 7 -58.03 6.41 -16.78
N ILE A 8 -57.53 5.36 -16.13
CA ILE A 8 -56.32 5.45 -15.28
C ILE A 8 -55.12 5.39 -16.19
N ALA A 9 -54.44 6.52 -16.36
CA ALA A 9 -53.12 6.56 -17.00
C ALA A 9 -52.06 6.05 -15.98
N LEU A 10 -51.59 4.81 -16.16
CA LEU A 10 -50.38 4.34 -15.47
C LEU A 10 -49.16 5.10 -16.03
N GLY A 11 -48.65 6.05 -15.27
CA GLY A 11 -47.37 6.64 -15.53
C GLY A 11 -46.25 5.60 -15.26
N LEU A 12 -45.63 5.10 -16.31
CA LEU A 12 -44.35 4.41 -16.19
C LEU A 12 -43.31 5.44 -15.72
N THR A 13 -43.03 5.50 -14.43
CA THR A 13 -41.82 6.10 -13.94
C THR A 13 -40.70 5.11 -14.24
N THR A 14 -39.91 5.40 -15.27
CA THR A 14 -38.61 4.75 -15.46
C THR A 14 -37.73 5.14 -14.25
N LEU A 15 -37.57 4.22 -13.33
CA LEU A 15 -36.48 4.29 -12.35
C LEU A 15 -35.15 4.19 -13.14
N THR A 16 -34.63 5.33 -13.55
CA THR A 16 -33.21 5.43 -13.89
C THR A 16 -32.46 5.27 -12.58
N GLY A 17 -32.09 4.04 -12.25
CA GLY A 17 -31.10 3.78 -11.24
C GLY A 17 -29.82 4.47 -11.72
N ASN A 18 -29.41 5.55 -11.07
CA ASN A 18 -28.06 6.06 -11.21
C ASN A 18 -27.14 4.93 -10.74
N ALA A 19 -26.56 4.21 -11.71
CA ALA A 19 -25.40 3.37 -11.40
C ALA A 19 -24.34 4.31 -10.83
N ALA A 20 -23.87 4.03 -9.62
CA ALA A 20 -22.79 4.81 -9.03
C ALA A 20 -21.60 4.72 -9.99
N SER A 21 -21.01 5.87 -10.36
CA SER A 21 -19.80 5.89 -11.18
C SER A 21 -18.74 5.01 -10.52
N PRO A 22 -18.06 4.14 -11.27
CA PRO A 22 -16.97 3.33 -10.73
C PRO A 22 -15.88 4.26 -10.18
N LEU A 23 -15.40 3.95 -8.98
CA LEU A 23 -14.29 4.67 -8.34
C LEU A 23 -13.01 3.85 -8.39
N TRP A 24 -11.87 4.52 -8.20
CA TRP A 24 -10.55 3.90 -8.17
C TRP A 24 -10.07 3.39 -9.54
N MET A 25 -10.46 4.09 -10.59
CA MET A 25 -9.83 3.92 -11.91
C MET A 25 -8.39 4.47 -11.84
N ARG A 26 -7.42 3.66 -12.26
CA ARG A 26 -5.98 3.91 -12.09
C ARG A 26 -5.26 3.84 -13.43
N ASP A 27 -4.00 4.30 -13.45
CA ASP A 27 -3.09 4.22 -14.59
C ASP A 27 -3.72 4.72 -15.89
N VAL A 28 -4.31 5.91 -15.78
CA VAL A 28 -5.14 6.49 -16.85
C VAL A 28 -4.26 7.03 -17.97
N GLN A 29 -4.52 6.61 -19.20
CA GLN A 29 -3.78 7.01 -20.40
C GLN A 29 -4.72 7.33 -21.56
N ILE A 30 -4.69 8.57 -22.04
CA ILE A 30 -5.39 8.93 -23.28
C ILE A 30 -4.59 8.43 -24.50
N SER A 31 -5.30 7.91 -25.51
CA SER A 31 -4.66 7.50 -26.76
C SER A 31 -4.00 8.70 -27.48
N PRO A 32 -2.90 8.49 -28.23
CA PRO A 32 -2.25 9.55 -29.01
C PRO A 32 -3.20 10.32 -29.92
N ASP A 33 -4.17 9.65 -30.57
CA ASP A 33 -5.18 10.28 -31.41
C ASP A 33 -6.28 11.01 -30.61
N GLY A 34 -6.32 10.86 -29.30
CA GLY A 34 -7.26 11.54 -28.38
C GLY A 34 -8.67 10.97 -28.37
N THR A 35 -8.90 9.81 -29.00
CA THR A 35 -10.24 9.23 -29.14
C THR A 35 -10.66 8.28 -28.01
N GLU A 36 -9.71 7.62 -27.38
CA GLU A 36 -9.94 6.61 -26.34
C GLU A 36 -9.07 6.87 -25.09
N ILE A 37 -9.50 6.35 -23.96
CA ILE A 37 -8.76 6.36 -22.70
C ILE A 37 -8.64 4.91 -22.21
N ALA A 38 -7.42 4.44 -21.97
CA ALA A 38 -7.14 3.17 -21.29
C ALA A 38 -6.94 3.43 -19.79
N PHE A 39 -7.38 2.51 -18.96
CA PHE A 39 -7.24 2.59 -17.51
C PHE A 39 -7.33 1.21 -16.85
N CYS A 40 -6.88 1.11 -15.61
CA CYS A 40 -7.00 -0.09 -14.80
C CYS A 40 -8.21 0.02 -13.86
N TYR A 41 -8.96 -1.06 -13.76
CA TYR A 41 -10.05 -1.18 -12.80
C TYR A 41 -10.14 -2.61 -12.29
N LYS A 42 -10.08 -2.80 -10.96
CA LYS A 42 -10.11 -4.11 -10.29
C LYS A 42 -9.11 -5.14 -10.83
N GLY A 43 -7.94 -4.71 -11.28
CA GLY A 43 -6.87 -5.58 -11.77
C GLY A 43 -6.95 -5.92 -13.25
N ASP A 44 -7.89 -5.36 -13.99
CA ASP A 44 -8.01 -5.52 -15.45
C ASP A 44 -7.80 -4.21 -16.19
N ILE A 45 -7.38 -4.30 -17.44
CA ILE A 45 -7.29 -3.18 -18.37
C ILE A 45 -8.65 -2.96 -19.05
N TYR A 46 -9.12 -1.73 -18.99
CA TYR A 46 -10.31 -1.26 -19.68
C TYR A 46 -9.97 -0.14 -20.64
N LYS A 47 -10.85 0.10 -21.61
CA LYS A 47 -10.85 1.31 -22.41
C LYS A 47 -12.24 1.90 -22.55
N VAL A 48 -12.30 3.21 -22.76
CA VAL A 48 -13.54 3.95 -22.98
C VAL A 48 -13.28 5.07 -23.99
N SER A 49 -14.33 5.53 -24.70
CA SER A 49 -14.23 6.76 -25.49
C SER A 49 -13.79 7.95 -24.64
N ALA A 50 -12.96 8.83 -25.17
CA ALA A 50 -12.55 10.05 -24.47
C ALA A 50 -13.73 10.98 -24.13
N GLY A 51 -14.89 10.81 -24.77
CA GLY A 51 -16.15 11.47 -24.45
C GLY A 51 -16.98 10.76 -23.34
N GLY A 52 -16.52 9.62 -22.85
CA GLY A 52 -17.25 8.80 -21.87
C GLY A 52 -18.14 7.73 -22.49
N GLY A 53 -18.97 7.09 -21.65
CA GLY A 53 -19.87 6.02 -22.02
C GLY A 53 -19.46 4.67 -21.44
N THR A 54 -19.90 3.58 -22.05
CA THR A 54 -19.60 2.22 -21.57
C THR A 54 -18.16 1.83 -21.86
N ALA A 55 -17.44 1.45 -20.80
CA ALA A 55 -16.07 0.94 -20.90
C ALA A 55 -16.06 -0.51 -21.39
N ILE A 56 -15.05 -0.85 -22.18
CA ILE A 56 -14.80 -2.19 -22.70
C ILE A 56 -13.65 -2.80 -21.89
N GLN A 57 -13.88 -3.95 -21.30
CA GLN A 57 -12.84 -4.75 -20.65
C GLN A 57 -11.96 -5.42 -21.70
N LEU A 58 -10.65 -5.22 -21.63
CA LEU A 58 -9.68 -5.76 -22.57
C LEU A 58 -8.96 -7.01 -22.05
N THR A 59 -8.79 -7.12 -20.74
CA THR A 59 -8.19 -8.29 -20.09
C THR A 59 -9.18 -8.96 -19.15
N THR A 60 -9.08 -10.30 -19.01
CA THR A 60 -10.01 -11.12 -18.23
C THR A 60 -9.27 -12.27 -17.51
N GLN A 61 -7.95 -12.20 -17.41
CA GLN A 61 -7.16 -13.22 -16.73
C GLN A 61 -7.31 -13.07 -15.21
N PRO A 62 -7.24 -14.16 -14.44
CA PRO A 62 -7.25 -14.10 -12.97
C PRO A 62 -5.89 -13.61 -12.44
N SER A 63 -5.42 -12.48 -12.91
CA SER A 63 -4.13 -11.83 -12.62
C SER A 63 -4.36 -10.34 -12.45
N TYR A 64 -3.33 -9.64 -12.01
CA TYR A 64 -3.38 -8.18 -11.91
C TYR A 64 -2.67 -7.55 -13.10
N GLU A 65 -3.38 -6.74 -13.86
CA GLU A 65 -2.87 -5.94 -14.97
C GLU A 65 -2.83 -4.46 -14.59
N CYS A 66 -1.75 -3.77 -14.96
CA CYS A 66 -1.56 -2.36 -14.64
C CYS A 66 -0.71 -1.62 -15.70
N THR A 67 -0.58 -0.31 -15.53
CA THR A 67 0.25 0.59 -16.35
C THR A 67 0.05 0.42 -17.86
N PRO A 68 -1.20 0.51 -18.39
CA PRO A 68 -1.40 0.48 -19.84
C PRO A 68 -0.77 1.70 -20.50
N ILE A 69 -0.06 1.50 -21.61
CA ILE A 69 0.49 2.55 -22.46
C ILE A 69 0.12 2.30 -23.92
N TRP A 70 -0.14 3.37 -24.65
CA TRP A 70 -0.53 3.30 -26.06
C TRP A 70 0.67 3.32 -27.01
N SER A 71 0.60 2.57 -28.11
CA SER A 71 1.52 2.76 -29.23
C SER A 71 1.29 4.12 -29.90
N PRO A 72 2.32 4.72 -30.55
CA PRO A 72 2.20 6.04 -31.19
C PRO A 72 1.08 6.15 -32.25
N ASP A 73 0.71 5.03 -32.87
CA ASP A 73 -0.37 4.94 -33.85
C ASP A 73 -1.74 4.59 -33.26
N SER A 74 -1.85 4.54 -31.93
CA SER A 74 -3.07 4.20 -31.19
C SER A 74 -3.63 2.79 -31.45
N LYS A 75 -2.84 1.86 -32.06
CA LYS A 75 -3.34 0.53 -32.43
C LYS A 75 -3.00 -0.59 -31.47
N GLN A 76 -2.05 -0.36 -30.57
CA GLN A 76 -1.63 -1.35 -29.58
C GLN A 76 -1.62 -0.73 -28.18
N ILE A 77 -1.80 -1.59 -27.19
CA ILE A 77 -1.63 -1.27 -25.77
C ILE A 77 -0.60 -2.25 -25.20
N ALA A 78 0.46 -1.71 -24.60
CA ALA A 78 1.35 -2.49 -23.75
C ALA A 78 0.98 -2.26 -22.29
N PHE A 79 1.16 -3.27 -21.46
CA PHE A 79 0.80 -3.26 -20.03
C PHE A 79 1.64 -4.25 -19.23
N ALA A 80 1.69 -4.10 -17.92
CA ALA A 80 2.27 -5.08 -17.04
C ALA A 80 1.21 -6.07 -16.55
N SER A 81 1.58 -7.35 -16.40
CA SER A 81 0.71 -8.39 -15.84
C SER A 81 1.53 -9.38 -15.00
N ASP A 82 1.00 -9.76 -13.83
CA ASP A 82 1.62 -10.74 -12.93
C ASP A 82 1.18 -12.20 -13.16
N ARG A 83 0.52 -12.47 -14.29
CA ARG A 83 -0.02 -13.81 -14.65
C ARG A 83 1.01 -14.95 -14.68
N ASN A 84 2.29 -14.61 -14.69
CA ASN A 84 3.40 -15.55 -14.67
C ASN A 84 4.23 -15.51 -13.36
N GLY A 85 3.69 -14.86 -12.30
CA GLY A 85 4.27 -14.83 -10.95
C GLY A 85 4.86 -13.50 -10.53
N ASN A 86 5.33 -12.67 -11.47
CA ASN A 86 5.75 -11.29 -11.30
C ASN A 86 5.28 -10.44 -12.50
N PHE A 87 5.39 -9.13 -12.41
CA PHE A 87 4.99 -8.27 -13.51
C PHE A 87 5.96 -8.40 -14.69
N ASP A 88 5.42 -8.84 -15.82
CA ASP A 88 6.07 -8.87 -17.12
C ASP A 88 5.37 -7.91 -18.09
N ILE A 89 6.06 -7.52 -19.15
CA ILE A 89 5.50 -6.69 -20.21
C ILE A 89 4.71 -7.55 -21.20
N PHE A 90 3.48 -7.14 -21.44
CA PHE A 90 2.60 -7.70 -22.46
C PHE A 90 2.20 -6.63 -23.46
N VAL A 91 1.88 -7.04 -24.67
CA VAL A 91 1.31 -6.16 -25.71
C VAL A 91 0.11 -6.84 -26.38
N MET A 92 -0.92 -6.07 -26.70
CA MET A 92 -2.10 -6.54 -27.43
C MET A 92 -2.64 -5.47 -28.39
N PRO A 93 -3.47 -5.84 -29.37
CA PRO A 93 -4.22 -4.86 -30.16
C PRO A 93 -5.11 -3.98 -29.26
N ALA A 94 -5.22 -2.70 -29.57
CA ALA A 94 -6.10 -1.78 -28.85
C ALA A 94 -7.60 -2.16 -28.94
N THR A 95 -7.95 -3.00 -29.91
CA THR A 95 -9.29 -3.58 -30.03
C THR A 95 -9.56 -4.75 -29.08
N GLY A 96 -8.57 -5.16 -28.30
CA GLY A 96 -8.61 -6.37 -27.49
C GLY A 96 -8.11 -7.60 -28.26
N GLY A 97 -8.05 -8.74 -27.60
CA GLY A 97 -7.59 -10.01 -28.13
C GLY A 97 -6.48 -10.63 -27.29
N THR A 98 -5.77 -11.60 -27.85
CA THR A 98 -4.69 -12.29 -27.12
C THR A 98 -3.49 -11.37 -26.92
N ALA A 99 -3.06 -11.22 -25.68
CA ALA A 99 -1.85 -10.47 -25.34
C ALA A 99 -0.61 -11.35 -25.51
N GLN A 100 0.43 -10.80 -26.11
CA GLN A 100 1.75 -11.43 -26.26
C GLN A 100 2.64 -10.99 -25.10
N ARG A 101 3.27 -11.93 -24.41
CA ARG A 101 4.33 -11.70 -23.42
C ARG A 101 5.62 -11.34 -24.12
N LEU A 102 6.26 -10.25 -23.71
CA LEU A 102 7.50 -9.73 -24.30
C LEU A 102 8.72 -9.96 -23.43
N THR A 103 8.55 -9.97 -22.11
CA THR A 103 9.63 -10.13 -21.13
C THR A 103 9.38 -11.31 -20.21
N THR A 104 10.43 -11.83 -19.56
CA THR A 104 10.35 -13.07 -18.77
C THR A 104 11.32 -13.08 -17.58
N HIS A 105 11.84 -11.92 -17.17
CA HIS A 105 12.76 -11.82 -16.04
C HIS A 105 12.01 -12.02 -14.70
N SER A 106 12.72 -12.46 -13.67
CA SER A 106 12.14 -12.66 -12.33
C SER A 106 11.91 -11.35 -11.54
N SER A 107 12.50 -10.23 -11.95
CA SER A 107 12.17 -8.90 -11.44
C SER A 107 10.90 -8.38 -12.11
N SER A 108 10.11 -7.58 -11.38
CA SER A 108 8.97 -6.89 -11.96
C SER A 108 9.41 -5.85 -12.99
N GLU A 109 8.74 -5.84 -14.12
CA GLU A 109 8.98 -4.99 -15.27
C GLU A 109 7.73 -4.13 -15.55
N LEU A 110 7.87 -2.82 -15.49
CA LEU A 110 6.75 -1.89 -15.65
C LEU A 110 6.95 -1.03 -16.89
N PRO A 111 6.01 -1.07 -17.88
CA PRO A 111 6.14 -0.30 -19.10
C PRO A 111 6.02 1.21 -18.83
N SER A 112 6.76 2.00 -19.61
CA SER A 112 6.83 3.45 -19.45
C SER A 112 6.44 4.19 -20.71
N ALA A 113 6.98 3.80 -21.88
CA ALA A 113 6.69 4.42 -23.16
C ALA A 113 6.97 3.49 -24.34
N PHE A 114 6.28 3.68 -25.44
CA PHE A 114 6.78 3.23 -26.76
C PHE A 114 7.83 4.21 -27.29
N THR A 115 8.79 3.71 -28.07
CA THR A 115 9.62 4.61 -28.89
C THR A 115 8.77 5.32 -29.95
N PRO A 116 9.16 6.53 -30.41
CA PRO A 116 8.37 7.28 -31.43
C PRO A 116 8.13 6.51 -32.72
N ASP A 117 9.04 5.61 -33.11
CA ASP A 117 8.89 4.73 -34.29
C ASP A 117 8.04 3.48 -34.02
N GLY A 118 7.56 3.29 -32.78
CA GLY A 118 6.71 2.17 -32.38
C GLY A 118 7.40 0.81 -32.31
N LYS A 119 8.74 0.74 -32.44
CA LYS A 119 9.45 -0.55 -32.52
C LYS A 119 9.83 -1.15 -31.18
N TYR A 120 9.95 -0.33 -30.14
CA TYR A 120 10.36 -0.78 -28.81
C TYR A 120 9.41 -0.23 -27.75
N ILE A 121 9.34 -0.95 -26.64
CA ILE A 121 8.71 -0.55 -25.40
C ILE A 121 9.80 -0.33 -24.36
N LEU A 122 9.85 0.86 -23.75
CA LEU A 122 10.70 1.16 -22.61
C LEU A 122 9.99 0.74 -21.33
N PHE A 123 10.78 0.23 -20.38
CA PHE A 123 10.28 -0.21 -19.09
C PHE A 123 11.36 -0.06 -18.01
N SER A 124 10.91 0.05 -16.78
CA SER A 124 11.79 0.11 -15.60
C SER A 124 11.82 -1.26 -14.92
N ALA A 125 13.03 -1.72 -14.55
CA ALA A 125 13.24 -2.97 -13.85
C ALA A 125 14.59 -3.00 -13.13
N SER A 126 14.75 -3.89 -12.14
CA SER A 126 16.02 -4.17 -11.47
C SER A 126 16.59 -5.50 -11.99
N ILE A 127 17.15 -5.51 -13.20
CA ILE A 127 17.61 -6.73 -13.88
C ILE A 127 19.10 -7.03 -13.61
N GLN A 128 19.92 -5.98 -13.44
CA GLN A 128 21.37 -6.13 -13.32
C GLN A 128 21.88 -6.27 -11.90
N ASP A 129 21.02 -6.26 -10.90
CA ASP A 129 21.40 -6.42 -9.51
C ASP A 129 21.40 -7.89 -9.09
N PRO A 130 22.53 -8.65 -9.23
CA PRO A 130 22.57 -10.03 -8.77
C PRO A 130 22.41 -10.08 -7.25
N SER A 131 21.63 -11.04 -6.76
CA SER A 131 21.31 -11.18 -5.34
C SER A 131 22.54 -11.31 -4.44
N GLN A 132 23.67 -11.80 -4.97
CA GLN A 132 24.92 -11.95 -4.22
C GLN A 132 25.65 -10.62 -3.96
N SER A 133 25.40 -9.58 -4.75
CA SER A 133 25.98 -8.24 -4.57
C SER A 133 25.00 -7.22 -3.97
N ALA A 134 23.78 -7.64 -3.68
CA ALA A 134 22.74 -6.80 -3.11
C ALA A 134 22.99 -6.55 -1.61
N LEU A 135 23.82 -5.58 -1.30
CA LEU A 135 23.97 -5.03 0.06
C LEU A 135 22.84 -4.05 0.41
N PHE A 136 22.10 -3.60 -0.59
CA PHE A 136 20.93 -2.73 -0.47
C PHE A 136 19.70 -3.41 -1.07
N PRO A 137 18.47 -3.00 -0.71
CA PRO A 137 17.27 -3.49 -1.36
C PRO A 137 17.32 -3.25 -2.88
N THR A 138 17.43 -4.31 -3.66
CA THR A 138 17.59 -4.27 -5.14
C THR A 138 16.43 -3.59 -5.84
N THR A 139 15.23 -3.65 -5.23
CA THR A 139 14.01 -3.03 -5.76
C THR A 139 13.94 -1.50 -5.59
N ALA A 140 14.87 -0.90 -4.83
CA ALA A 140 14.87 0.54 -4.60
C ALA A 140 15.33 1.34 -5.82
N MET A 141 16.28 0.80 -6.58
CA MET A 141 16.88 1.44 -7.73
C MET A 141 16.62 0.59 -8.96
N THR A 142 15.80 1.10 -9.85
CA THR A 142 15.49 0.48 -11.14
C THR A 142 16.38 1.08 -12.22
N GLU A 143 16.66 0.33 -13.27
CA GLU A 143 17.27 0.82 -14.50
C GLU A 143 16.19 0.92 -15.60
N LEU A 144 16.53 1.64 -16.67
CA LEU A 144 15.67 1.77 -17.84
C LEU A 144 16.13 0.81 -18.94
N TYR A 145 15.19 -0.01 -19.40
CA TYR A 145 15.36 -1.01 -20.45
C TYR A 145 14.42 -0.76 -21.62
N LYS A 146 14.66 -1.44 -22.74
CA LYS A 146 13.74 -1.56 -23.87
C LYS A 146 13.66 -2.99 -24.37
N VAL A 147 12.49 -3.36 -24.88
CA VAL A 147 12.25 -4.64 -25.54
C VAL A 147 11.57 -4.40 -26.89
N PRO A 148 11.90 -5.18 -27.96
CA PRO A 148 11.20 -5.04 -29.23
C PRO A 148 9.69 -5.39 -29.07
N VAL A 149 8.83 -4.65 -29.75
CA VAL A 149 7.36 -4.85 -29.69
C VAL A 149 6.91 -6.23 -30.19
N ASN A 150 7.72 -6.88 -31.02
CA ASN A 150 7.47 -8.23 -31.52
C ASN A 150 8.18 -9.32 -30.70
N GLY A 151 8.72 -8.95 -29.53
CA GLY A 151 9.54 -9.84 -28.70
C GLY A 151 11.00 -9.85 -29.15
N GLY A 152 11.88 -10.33 -28.27
CA GLY A 152 13.30 -10.40 -28.54
C GLY A 152 14.13 -10.07 -27.30
N ARG A 153 15.41 -9.78 -27.50
CA ARG A 153 16.32 -9.48 -26.41
C ARG A 153 16.05 -8.11 -25.81
N THR A 154 15.97 -8.06 -24.49
CA THR A 154 15.97 -6.83 -23.71
C THR A 154 17.33 -6.13 -23.77
N GLU A 155 17.33 -4.82 -23.92
CA GLU A 155 18.53 -3.99 -23.93
C GLU A 155 18.42 -2.88 -22.89
N GLN A 156 19.49 -2.64 -22.13
CA GLN A 156 19.56 -1.51 -21.21
C GLN A 156 19.69 -0.20 -21.98
N VAL A 157 18.89 0.79 -21.61
CA VAL A 157 18.93 2.16 -22.15
C VAL A 157 19.71 3.07 -21.22
N LEU A 158 19.41 3.04 -19.92
CA LEU A 158 20.08 3.79 -18.87
C LEU A 158 20.31 2.90 -17.64
N GLY A 159 21.48 3.00 -17.04
CA GLY A 159 21.78 2.43 -15.73
C GLY A 159 21.30 3.31 -14.56
N THR A 160 20.65 4.44 -14.85
CA THR A 160 20.08 5.38 -13.88
C THR A 160 18.59 5.17 -13.78
N PRO A 161 18.00 5.24 -12.58
CA PRO A 161 16.54 5.18 -12.43
C PRO A 161 15.84 6.24 -13.26
N ALA A 162 15.01 5.81 -14.19
CA ALA A 162 14.22 6.67 -15.06
C ALA A 162 12.83 6.06 -15.23
N GLU A 163 11.81 6.73 -14.72
CA GLU A 163 10.42 6.29 -14.73
C GLU A 163 9.54 7.31 -15.48
N ALA A 164 8.33 6.90 -15.86
CA ALA A 164 7.36 7.76 -16.58
C ALA A 164 7.97 8.52 -17.76
N VAL A 165 8.65 7.78 -18.64
CA VAL A 165 9.32 8.35 -19.82
C VAL A 165 8.32 8.96 -20.78
N CYS A 166 8.62 10.17 -21.27
CA CYS A 166 7.90 10.85 -22.35
C CYS A 166 8.86 11.30 -23.45
N TYR A 167 8.82 10.66 -24.62
CA TYR A 167 9.65 11.03 -25.75
C TYR A 167 9.21 12.34 -26.41
N ALA A 168 10.19 13.12 -26.85
CA ALA A 168 9.93 14.11 -27.89
C ALA A 168 9.49 13.41 -29.19
N PRO A 169 8.56 14.00 -29.98
CA PRO A 169 8.13 13.40 -31.24
C PRO A 169 9.28 13.13 -32.21
N SER A 170 10.35 13.94 -32.16
CA SER A 170 11.57 13.75 -32.98
C SER A 170 12.44 12.56 -32.52
N GLY A 171 12.26 12.06 -31.29
CA GLY A 171 13.11 11.05 -30.66
C GLY A 171 14.50 11.56 -30.22
N GLU A 172 14.78 12.85 -30.36
CA GLU A 172 16.10 13.43 -30.02
C GLU A 172 16.34 13.51 -28.51
N PHE A 173 15.29 13.56 -27.72
CA PHE A 173 15.35 13.52 -26.26
C PHE A 173 14.08 12.88 -25.70
N PHE A 174 14.14 12.54 -24.41
CA PHE A 174 12.95 12.22 -23.64
C PHE A 174 13.02 12.86 -22.25
N LEU A 175 11.85 13.09 -21.67
CA LEU A 175 11.67 13.46 -20.29
C LEU A 175 11.48 12.21 -19.45
N TYR A 176 11.90 12.27 -18.20
CA TYR A 176 11.65 11.20 -17.22
C TYR A 176 11.60 11.78 -15.81
N GLN A 177 10.97 11.08 -14.89
CA GLN A 177 11.12 11.32 -13.46
C GLN A 177 12.23 10.42 -12.91
N ASP A 178 13.07 10.96 -12.02
CA ASP A 178 14.08 10.15 -11.34
C ASP A 178 13.49 9.35 -10.18
N ARG A 179 14.31 8.47 -9.61
CA ARG A 179 14.03 7.76 -8.36
C ARG A 179 15.27 7.79 -7.50
N LYS A 180 15.17 8.39 -6.32
CA LYS A 180 16.28 8.58 -5.37
C LYS A 180 16.20 7.64 -4.17
N GLY A 181 15.09 6.92 -4.01
CA GLY A 181 14.86 6.01 -2.90
C GLY A 181 13.44 5.45 -2.85
N PHE A 182 13.06 4.92 -1.70
CA PHE A 182 11.70 4.46 -1.46
C PHE A 182 10.79 5.61 -1.07
N GLU A 183 9.84 5.94 -1.93
CA GLU A 183 8.73 6.82 -1.62
C GLU A 183 7.42 6.07 -1.89
N ASP A 184 6.49 6.20 -0.95
CA ASP A 184 5.13 5.71 -1.16
C ASP A 184 4.44 6.59 -2.22
N GLU A 185 4.15 6.01 -3.38
CA GLU A 185 3.48 6.74 -4.47
C GLU A 185 2.08 7.22 -4.09
N TRP A 186 1.44 6.62 -3.12
CA TRP A 186 0.08 6.94 -2.70
C TRP A 186 0.01 7.99 -1.61
N ARG A 187 1.15 8.42 -1.04
CA ARG A 187 1.21 9.50 -0.07
C ARG A 187 0.60 10.80 -0.60
N LYS A 188 0.06 11.62 0.28
CA LYS A 188 -0.54 12.91 -0.10
C LYS A 188 0.45 14.07 -0.07
N HIS A 189 1.28 14.13 0.95
CA HIS A 189 2.17 15.27 1.23
C HIS A 189 3.47 14.76 1.84
N HIS A 190 4.58 15.17 1.27
CA HIS A 190 5.87 14.84 1.82
C HIS A 190 6.96 15.71 1.19
N THR A 191 7.91 16.15 1.97
CA THR A 191 9.15 16.78 1.50
C THR A 191 10.32 16.01 2.06
N SER A 192 11.23 15.55 1.21
CA SER A 192 12.43 14.84 1.62
C SER A 192 13.52 15.01 0.56
N SER A 193 14.72 14.52 0.87
CA SER A 193 15.84 14.51 -0.08
C SER A 193 15.67 13.47 -1.21
N ILE A 194 14.66 12.61 -1.12
CA ILE A 194 14.39 11.55 -2.11
C ILE A 194 13.16 11.83 -2.98
N THR A 195 12.56 13.03 -2.88
CA THR A 195 11.50 13.46 -3.79
C THR A 195 11.99 13.49 -5.22
N ARG A 196 11.12 13.10 -6.15
CA ARG A 196 11.43 13.00 -7.56
C ARG A 196 11.50 14.37 -8.23
N ASP A 197 12.38 14.48 -9.22
CA ASP A 197 12.47 15.61 -10.14
C ASP A 197 12.24 15.16 -11.58
N ILE A 198 11.92 16.12 -12.44
CA ILE A 198 11.83 15.91 -13.88
C ILE A 198 13.17 16.21 -14.55
N TRP A 199 13.63 15.26 -15.33
CA TRP A 199 14.88 15.32 -16.07
C TRP A 199 14.65 15.20 -17.57
N LEU A 200 15.55 15.79 -18.34
CA LEU A 200 15.67 15.61 -19.77
C LEU A 200 16.93 14.81 -20.09
N TYR A 201 16.78 13.78 -20.90
CA TYR A 201 17.88 13.00 -21.46
C TYR A 201 18.00 13.24 -22.96
N ASP A 202 19.14 13.75 -23.41
CA ASP A 202 19.48 13.93 -24.80
C ASP A 202 20.03 12.62 -25.37
N THR A 203 19.32 12.01 -26.32
CA THR A 203 19.66 10.68 -26.86
C THR A 203 20.91 10.67 -27.74
N LYS A 204 21.36 11.83 -28.25
CA LYS A 204 22.56 11.94 -29.08
C LYS A 204 23.81 12.13 -28.26
N THR A 205 23.72 12.96 -27.22
CA THR A 205 24.90 13.34 -26.41
C THR A 205 25.02 12.53 -25.12
N GLY A 206 23.96 11.85 -24.70
CA GLY A 206 23.90 11.15 -23.41
C GLY A 206 23.80 12.10 -22.21
N LYS A 207 23.52 13.38 -22.42
CA LYS A 207 23.47 14.39 -21.36
C LYS A 207 22.14 14.34 -20.62
N HIS A 208 22.22 14.33 -19.28
CA HIS A 208 21.08 14.54 -18.39
C HIS A 208 21.02 16.00 -17.92
N THR A 209 19.82 16.56 -17.91
CA THR A 209 19.56 17.93 -17.43
C THR A 209 18.37 17.90 -16.47
N ASN A 210 18.58 18.29 -15.21
CA ASN A 210 17.49 18.44 -14.23
C ASN A 210 16.69 19.72 -14.58
N LEU A 211 15.39 19.56 -14.76
CA LEU A 211 14.50 20.67 -15.13
C LEU A 211 13.81 21.30 -13.91
N THR A 212 13.52 20.54 -12.86
CA THR A 212 12.67 21.05 -11.78
C THR A 212 13.39 21.34 -10.47
N ASN A 213 14.29 20.51 -10.00
CA ASN A 213 15.11 20.69 -8.79
C ASN A 213 14.35 21.35 -7.62
N HIS A 214 13.29 20.71 -7.15
CA HIS A 214 12.37 21.27 -6.17
C HIS A 214 12.31 20.39 -4.91
N ALA A 215 12.10 21.00 -3.72
CA ALA A 215 12.02 20.27 -2.46
C ALA A 215 10.77 19.37 -2.33
N GLY A 216 9.68 19.72 -3.03
CA GLY A 216 8.51 18.86 -3.19
C GLY A 216 8.65 17.95 -4.40
N GLU A 217 7.74 17.00 -4.55
CA GLU A 217 7.82 16.00 -5.59
C GLU A 217 7.21 16.46 -6.91
N ASP A 218 7.91 16.21 -8.01
CA ASP A 218 7.49 16.42 -9.39
C ASP A 218 7.45 15.08 -10.14
N ARG A 219 6.31 14.74 -10.79
CA ARG A 219 6.05 13.44 -11.43
C ARG A 219 5.40 13.52 -12.78
N ASN A 220 5.37 12.40 -13.51
CA ASN A 220 4.62 12.16 -14.74
C ASN A 220 4.79 13.30 -15.77
N PRO A 221 6.00 13.53 -16.28
CA PRO A 221 6.20 14.55 -17.30
C PRO A 221 5.53 14.16 -18.61
N VAL A 222 4.87 15.11 -19.26
CA VAL A 222 4.36 14.98 -20.63
C VAL A 222 4.70 16.22 -21.43
N LEU A 223 4.97 16.05 -22.73
CA LEU A 223 5.27 17.13 -23.66
C LEU A 223 4.01 17.59 -24.41
N SER A 224 3.92 18.90 -24.64
CA SER A 224 2.95 19.43 -25.59
C SER A 224 3.21 18.87 -27.01
N PRO A 225 2.17 18.82 -27.89
CA PRO A 225 2.33 18.26 -29.24
C PRO A 225 3.38 18.96 -30.09
N ASP A 226 3.64 20.24 -29.85
CA ASP A 226 4.68 21.02 -30.50
C ASP A 226 6.07 20.87 -29.86
N GLY A 227 6.18 20.09 -28.77
CA GLY A 227 7.41 19.83 -28.05
C GLY A 227 7.96 21.03 -27.26
N LYS A 228 7.21 22.14 -27.13
CA LYS A 228 7.70 23.38 -26.52
C LYS A 228 7.35 23.56 -25.06
N SER A 229 6.36 22.84 -24.55
CA SER A 229 5.93 22.94 -23.15
C SER A 229 5.96 21.59 -22.46
N VAL A 230 6.37 21.59 -21.21
CA VAL A 230 6.35 20.43 -20.32
C VAL A 230 5.17 20.59 -19.38
N TYR A 231 4.37 19.54 -19.24
CA TYR A 231 3.35 19.40 -18.21
C TYR A 231 3.79 18.32 -17.23
N LEU A 232 3.44 18.48 -15.95
CA LEU A 232 3.85 17.57 -14.89
C LEU A 232 2.85 17.61 -13.73
N LEU A 233 2.90 16.61 -12.87
CA LEU A 233 2.26 16.63 -11.56
C LEU A 233 3.24 17.17 -10.53
N SER A 234 2.85 18.22 -9.80
CA SER A 234 3.68 18.84 -8.77
C SER A 234 2.87 19.09 -7.49
N GLU A 235 3.49 18.84 -6.33
CA GLU A 235 2.88 19.09 -5.02
C GLU A 235 3.26 20.44 -4.41
N ARG A 236 3.81 21.38 -5.15
CA ARG A 236 4.33 22.69 -4.71
C ARG A 236 3.38 23.52 -3.85
N LYS A 237 2.08 23.29 -3.94
CA LYS A 237 1.04 23.96 -3.15
C LYS A 237 0.30 23.00 -2.22
N GLY A 238 0.96 21.96 -1.77
CA GLY A 238 0.46 21.04 -0.74
C GLY A 238 -0.27 19.81 -1.27
N SER A 239 -0.72 19.76 -2.53
CA SER A 239 -1.30 18.58 -3.16
C SER A 239 -0.89 18.55 -4.63
N PHE A 240 -0.73 17.34 -5.19
CA PHE A 240 -0.41 17.20 -6.60
C PHE A 240 -1.49 17.83 -7.47
N ASN A 241 -1.05 18.71 -8.34
CA ASN A 241 -1.84 19.34 -9.40
C ASN A 241 -1.03 19.32 -10.71
N VAL A 242 -1.70 19.54 -11.83
CA VAL A 242 -1.03 19.72 -13.11
C VAL A 242 -0.41 21.11 -13.15
N TYR A 243 0.87 21.17 -13.50
CA TYR A 243 1.62 22.39 -13.78
C TYR A 243 2.21 22.32 -15.18
N SER A 244 2.58 23.46 -15.74
CA SER A 244 3.29 23.53 -17.02
C SER A 244 4.34 24.63 -17.02
N PHE A 245 5.39 24.42 -17.84
CA PHE A 245 6.43 25.41 -18.11
C PHE A 245 6.96 25.29 -19.54
N PRO A 246 7.47 26.35 -20.17
CA PRO A 246 8.19 26.28 -21.43
C PRO A 246 9.46 25.43 -21.30
N LEU A 247 9.72 24.52 -22.24
CA LEU A 247 10.87 23.60 -22.18
C LEU A 247 12.22 24.34 -22.06
N ASP A 248 12.32 25.51 -22.63
CA ASP A 248 13.51 26.39 -22.59
C ASP A 248 13.59 27.25 -21.32
N ASN A 249 12.52 27.34 -20.52
CA ASN A 249 12.47 28.14 -19.32
C ASN A 249 11.62 27.47 -18.20
N ALA A 250 12.21 26.51 -17.50
CA ALA A 250 11.56 25.79 -16.40
C ALA A 250 11.19 26.69 -15.18
N GLN A 251 11.70 27.92 -15.13
CA GLN A 251 11.35 28.87 -14.07
C GLN A 251 9.96 29.53 -14.27
N ASP A 252 9.44 29.55 -15.51
CA ASP A 252 8.10 30.07 -15.82
C ASP A 252 7.01 29.00 -15.62
N LEU A 253 7.02 28.38 -14.44
CA LEU A 253 6.11 27.30 -14.08
C LEU A 253 4.76 27.85 -13.61
N LYS A 254 3.67 27.36 -14.22
CA LYS A 254 2.29 27.81 -13.98
C LYS A 254 1.41 26.62 -13.60
N ALA A 255 0.49 26.85 -12.64
CA ALA A 255 -0.53 25.88 -12.29
C ALA A 255 -1.60 25.82 -13.38
N VAL A 256 -1.90 24.60 -13.87
CA VAL A 256 -2.98 24.31 -14.84
C VAL A 256 -4.25 23.89 -14.11
N THR A 257 -4.10 23.15 -12.98
CA THR A 257 -5.21 22.76 -12.13
C THR A 257 -5.04 23.30 -10.72
N SER A 258 -6.11 23.30 -9.92
CA SER A 258 -6.12 23.86 -8.55
C SER A 258 -6.99 23.04 -7.57
N PHE A 259 -6.94 21.73 -7.68
CA PHE A 259 -7.62 20.82 -6.76
C PHE A 259 -7.01 20.91 -5.36
N LYS A 260 -7.85 20.83 -4.31
CA LYS A 260 -7.41 21.06 -2.92
C LYS A 260 -7.49 19.81 -2.03
N THR A 261 -8.44 18.91 -2.29
CA THR A 261 -8.79 17.82 -1.37
C THR A 261 -7.95 16.58 -1.61
N HIS A 262 -7.77 16.19 -2.86
CA HIS A 262 -7.06 14.97 -3.27
C HIS A 262 -5.97 15.29 -4.28
N PRO A 263 -4.92 14.46 -4.38
CA PRO A 263 -3.90 14.62 -5.41
C PRO A 263 -4.44 14.23 -6.79
N VAL A 264 -4.02 14.97 -7.81
CA VAL A 264 -4.13 14.56 -9.22
C VAL A 264 -3.08 13.47 -9.49
N ARG A 265 -3.43 12.45 -10.30
CA ARG A 265 -2.58 11.29 -10.62
C ARG A 265 -2.67 10.90 -12.08
N PHE A 266 -1.68 10.16 -12.58
CA PHE A 266 -1.67 9.50 -13.89
C PHE A 266 -1.85 10.48 -15.06
N LEU A 267 -1.00 11.49 -15.14
CA LEU A 267 -1.06 12.50 -16.19
C LEU A 267 -0.63 11.93 -17.55
N SER A 268 -1.43 12.16 -18.57
CA SER A 268 -1.13 11.86 -19.97
C SER A 268 -1.68 12.95 -20.89
N MET A 269 -1.24 12.97 -22.16
CA MET A 269 -1.68 13.96 -23.16
C MET A 269 -1.78 13.31 -24.53
N SER A 270 -2.84 13.65 -25.27
CA SER A 270 -2.99 13.27 -26.68
C SER A 270 -2.18 14.16 -27.62
N HIS A 271 -1.96 13.73 -28.88
CA HIS A 271 -1.35 14.56 -29.91
C HIS A 271 -2.18 15.81 -30.25
N GLY A 272 -3.46 15.84 -29.87
CA GLY A 272 -4.31 17.02 -29.99
C GLY A 272 -4.22 17.99 -28.81
N GLY A 273 -3.33 17.75 -27.84
CA GLY A 273 -3.12 18.59 -26.65
C GLY A 273 -4.17 18.43 -25.56
N THR A 274 -4.97 17.37 -25.59
CA THR A 274 -5.91 17.06 -24.51
C THR A 274 -5.19 16.35 -23.39
N LEU A 275 -5.17 16.95 -22.19
CA LEU A 275 -4.71 16.33 -20.95
C LEU A 275 -5.73 15.31 -20.47
N CYS A 276 -5.25 14.20 -19.92
CA CYS A 276 -6.05 13.21 -19.20
C CYS A 276 -5.36 12.84 -17.89
N TYR A 277 -6.13 12.75 -16.82
CA TYR A 277 -5.62 12.46 -15.49
C TYR A 277 -6.73 11.92 -14.59
N ALA A 278 -6.35 11.29 -13.47
CA ALA A 278 -7.29 10.88 -12.43
C ALA A 278 -7.33 11.89 -11.29
N TYR A 279 -8.51 12.09 -10.73
CA TYR A 279 -8.73 12.84 -9.51
C TYR A 279 -9.89 12.20 -8.74
N ASP A 280 -9.69 11.96 -7.44
CA ASP A 280 -10.68 11.35 -6.52
C ASP A 280 -11.25 10.01 -7.03
N GLY A 281 -10.40 9.19 -7.64
CA GLY A 281 -10.78 7.88 -8.18
C GLY A 281 -11.53 7.92 -9.53
N GLU A 282 -11.76 9.09 -10.10
CA GLU A 282 -12.46 9.32 -11.37
C GLU A 282 -11.53 9.89 -12.43
N ILE A 283 -11.92 9.83 -13.70
CA ILE A 283 -11.12 10.28 -14.86
C ILE A 283 -11.60 11.65 -15.33
N TYR A 284 -10.63 12.52 -15.60
CA TYR A 284 -10.86 13.87 -16.12
C TYR A 284 -10.07 14.10 -17.41
N THR A 285 -10.65 14.89 -18.32
CA THR A 285 -9.94 15.46 -19.46
C THR A 285 -9.96 16.98 -19.41
N GLN A 286 -8.94 17.61 -19.99
CA GLN A 286 -8.84 19.06 -20.02
C GLN A 286 -8.07 19.48 -21.27
N LYS A 287 -8.59 20.43 -22.03
CA LYS A 287 -7.92 20.99 -23.21
C LYS A 287 -7.48 22.41 -22.90
N ASP A 288 -6.20 22.70 -23.12
CA ASP A 288 -5.60 24.01 -22.83
C ASP A 288 -5.89 24.50 -21.40
N ASN A 289 -6.35 25.72 -21.24
CA ASN A 289 -6.76 26.33 -19.96
C ASN A 289 -8.26 26.17 -19.66
N ALA A 290 -8.95 25.24 -20.32
CA ALA A 290 -10.37 24.99 -20.06
C ALA A 290 -10.59 24.38 -18.67
N THR A 291 -11.82 24.45 -18.20
CA THR A 291 -12.21 23.79 -16.93
C THR A 291 -12.09 22.27 -17.08
N PRO A 292 -11.53 21.55 -16.09
CA PRO A 292 -11.51 20.09 -16.06
C PRO A 292 -12.90 19.50 -16.29
N GLN A 293 -12.99 18.54 -17.22
CA GLN A 293 -14.23 17.82 -17.53
C GLN A 293 -14.15 16.41 -16.98
N LYS A 294 -15.05 16.06 -16.07
CA LYS A 294 -15.18 14.68 -15.60
C LYS A 294 -15.78 13.82 -16.71
N ILE A 295 -15.20 12.65 -16.93
CA ILE A 295 -15.69 11.66 -17.89
C ILE A 295 -16.66 10.72 -17.17
N ASN A 296 -17.88 10.64 -17.68
CA ASN A 296 -18.88 9.71 -17.17
C ASN A 296 -18.63 8.33 -17.78
N ILE A 297 -18.31 7.35 -16.94
CA ILE A 297 -17.93 6.00 -17.36
C ILE A 297 -18.88 5.01 -16.72
N ASP A 298 -19.46 4.13 -17.55
CA ASP A 298 -20.24 3.00 -17.09
C ASP A 298 -19.43 1.72 -17.31
N ILE A 299 -19.21 0.95 -16.24
CA ILE A 299 -18.60 -0.37 -16.32
C ILE A 299 -19.70 -1.40 -16.18
N VAL A 300 -20.04 -2.06 -17.28
CA VAL A 300 -21.04 -3.14 -17.29
C VAL A 300 -20.30 -4.45 -17.02
N ARG A 301 -20.60 -5.06 -15.89
CA ARG A 301 -20.11 -6.38 -15.50
C ARG A 301 -21.29 -7.23 -15.06
N ASP A 302 -21.24 -8.51 -15.36
CA ASP A 302 -22.13 -9.51 -14.76
C ASP A 302 -21.59 -9.90 -13.39
N ASP A 303 -21.55 -8.91 -12.48
CA ASP A 303 -21.16 -9.12 -11.08
C ASP A 303 -22.39 -9.69 -10.33
N GLN A 304 -22.70 -10.96 -10.54
CA GLN A 304 -23.83 -11.61 -9.85
C GLN A 304 -23.58 -11.76 -8.36
N ASP A 305 -22.33 -11.86 -7.93
CA ASP A 305 -21.98 -12.06 -6.54
C ASP A 305 -21.19 -10.87 -5.98
N LYS A 306 -21.81 -10.18 -5.03
CA LYS A 306 -21.10 -9.24 -4.15
C LYS A 306 -20.16 -9.96 -3.19
N ILE A 307 -20.18 -11.28 -3.18
CA ILE A 307 -19.38 -12.17 -2.36
C ILE A 307 -18.44 -12.93 -3.30
N ALA A 308 -17.14 -12.77 -3.08
CA ALA A 308 -16.12 -13.53 -3.76
C ALA A 308 -15.41 -14.44 -2.76
N ASP A 309 -15.21 -15.71 -3.12
CA ASP A 309 -14.36 -16.61 -2.37
C ASP A 309 -12.90 -16.27 -2.70
N LEU A 310 -12.16 -15.79 -1.70
CA LEU A 310 -10.77 -15.42 -1.83
C LEU A 310 -9.89 -16.47 -1.15
N THR A 311 -8.92 -17.00 -1.89
CA THR A 311 -7.90 -17.90 -1.33
C THR A 311 -6.62 -17.12 -1.02
N PHE A 312 -6.22 -17.09 0.25
CA PHE A 312 -4.97 -16.49 0.69
C PHE A 312 -3.97 -17.59 1.05
N THR A 313 -2.81 -17.55 0.43
CA THR A 313 -1.69 -18.46 0.73
C THR A 313 -0.58 -17.80 1.55
N ASN A 314 -0.68 -16.48 1.74
CA ASN A 314 0.27 -15.66 2.50
C ASN A 314 -0.42 -14.39 3.04
N GLY A 315 0.35 -13.48 3.63
CA GLY A 315 -0.13 -12.16 4.05
C GLY A 315 -0.74 -12.10 5.44
N ALA A 316 -0.51 -13.11 6.29
CA ALA A 316 -0.83 -13.00 7.71
C ALA A 316 0.09 -11.95 8.37
N THR A 317 -0.51 -10.94 9.01
CA THR A 317 0.22 -9.84 9.65
C THR A 317 0.41 -10.02 11.15
N SER A 318 -0.32 -10.93 11.76
CA SER A 318 -0.24 -11.30 13.17
C SER A 318 -0.74 -12.72 13.34
N GLY A 319 -0.22 -13.44 14.31
CA GLY A 319 -0.67 -14.80 14.63
C GLY A 319 -0.36 -15.18 16.06
N THR A 320 -1.21 -16.02 16.66
CA THR A 320 -1.04 -16.56 18.00
C THR A 320 -1.65 -17.96 18.07
N VAL A 321 -1.07 -18.79 18.92
CA VAL A 321 -1.55 -20.15 19.18
C VAL A 321 -2.30 -20.15 20.51
N SER A 322 -3.41 -20.86 20.60
CA SER A 322 -4.12 -21.03 21.86
C SER A 322 -3.24 -21.76 22.91
N PRO A 323 -3.38 -21.50 24.20
CA PRO A 323 -2.60 -22.16 25.25
C PRO A 323 -2.61 -23.69 25.21
N ASP A 324 -3.70 -24.30 24.77
CA ASP A 324 -3.83 -25.76 24.59
C ASP A 324 -3.26 -26.30 23.26
N GLY A 325 -2.77 -25.40 22.38
CA GLY A 325 -2.18 -25.75 21.08
C GLY A 325 -3.17 -26.19 20.02
N LYS A 326 -4.49 -26.13 20.26
CA LYS A 326 -5.52 -26.67 19.35
C LYS A 326 -6.09 -25.66 18.37
N GLN A 327 -5.78 -24.39 18.52
CA GLN A 327 -6.26 -23.31 17.68
C GLN A 327 -5.13 -22.35 17.31
N ILE A 328 -5.17 -21.84 16.10
CA ILE A 328 -4.30 -20.74 15.64
C ILE A 328 -5.21 -19.59 15.24
N ALA A 329 -5.06 -18.44 15.88
CA ALA A 329 -5.69 -17.20 15.46
C ALA A 329 -4.68 -16.38 14.65
N PHE A 330 -5.15 -15.75 13.57
CA PHE A 330 -4.31 -14.93 12.69
C PHE A 330 -5.12 -13.81 12.03
N ILE A 331 -4.42 -12.79 11.54
CA ILE A 331 -5.03 -11.65 10.84
C ILE A 331 -4.60 -11.67 9.39
N VAL A 332 -5.57 -11.65 8.48
CA VAL A 332 -5.36 -11.51 7.04
C VAL A 332 -6.26 -10.38 6.54
N ARG A 333 -5.69 -9.46 5.77
CA ARG A 333 -6.39 -8.27 5.23
C ARG A 333 -7.18 -7.47 6.28
N GLY A 334 -6.67 -7.42 7.48
CA GLY A 334 -7.29 -6.68 8.57
C GLY A 334 -8.37 -7.44 9.35
N GLU A 335 -8.74 -8.64 8.96
CA GLU A 335 -9.77 -9.45 9.62
C GLU A 335 -9.16 -10.58 10.44
N VAL A 336 -9.77 -10.88 11.57
CA VAL A 336 -9.36 -11.97 12.48
C VAL A 336 -9.99 -13.29 12.06
N PHE A 337 -9.16 -14.32 11.94
CA PHE A 337 -9.56 -15.70 11.66
C PHE A 337 -9.02 -16.62 12.74
N VAL A 338 -9.72 -17.73 12.99
CA VAL A 338 -9.25 -18.83 13.84
C VAL A 338 -9.41 -20.15 13.10
N THR A 339 -8.32 -20.91 13.02
CA THR A 339 -8.30 -22.26 12.46
C THR A 339 -8.01 -23.31 13.52
N SER A 340 -8.50 -24.53 13.32
CA SER A 340 -8.12 -25.69 14.15
C SER A 340 -6.75 -26.23 13.73
N THR A 341 -5.98 -26.75 14.67
CA THR A 341 -4.77 -27.54 14.39
C THR A 341 -5.06 -29.01 14.12
N ASP A 342 -6.24 -29.49 14.52
CA ASP A 342 -6.63 -30.89 14.41
C ASP A 342 -7.40 -31.21 13.13
N TYR A 343 -8.05 -30.21 12.52
CA TYR A 343 -8.88 -30.38 11.32
C TYR A 343 -8.98 -29.09 10.50
N ALA A 344 -9.33 -29.21 9.22
CA ALA A 344 -9.31 -28.11 8.25
C ALA A 344 -10.60 -27.25 8.34
N THR A 345 -10.84 -26.62 9.50
CA THR A 345 -11.94 -25.66 9.67
C THR A 345 -11.40 -24.33 10.14
N THR A 346 -11.66 -23.28 9.37
CA THR A 346 -11.30 -21.89 9.70
C THR A 346 -12.58 -21.06 9.83
N LYS A 347 -12.64 -20.24 10.85
CA LYS A 347 -13.74 -19.31 11.07
C LYS A 347 -13.23 -17.88 11.04
N GLN A 348 -13.91 -17.04 10.31
CA GLN A 348 -13.75 -15.58 10.40
C GLN A 348 -14.45 -15.08 11.66
N ILE A 349 -13.75 -14.28 12.45
CA ILE A 349 -14.24 -13.76 13.73
C ILE A 349 -14.77 -12.35 13.57
N THR A 350 -14.05 -11.49 12.81
CA THR A 350 -14.44 -10.11 12.56
C THR A 350 -14.95 -9.94 11.13
N HIS A 351 -15.92 -9.04 10.94
CA HIS A 351 -16.54 -8.74 9.64
C HIS A 351 -16.73 -7.22 9.53
N THR A 352 -15.64 -6.47 9.53
CA THR A 352 -15.69 -5.00 9.55
C THR A 352 -14.92 -4.41 8.38
N PRO A 353 -15.25 -3.20 7.93
CA PRO A 353 -14.43 -2.50 6.94
C PRO A 353 -13.16 -1.87 7.55
N ALA A 354 -12.95 -2.03 8.87
CA ALA A 354 -11.81 -1.51 9.60
C ALA A 354 -10.67 -2.53 9.63
N ARG A 355 -9.52 -2.12 10.11
CA ARG A 355 -8.36 -2.97 10.30
C ARG A 355 -8.29 -3.47 11.73
N GLU A 356 -7.99 -4.75 11.91
CA GLU A 356 -7.64 -5.38 13.17
C GLU A 356 -6.12 -5.61 13.25
N ALA A 357 -5.56 -5.53 14.47
CA ALA A 357 -4.14 -5.75 14.75
C ALA A 357 -3.90 -6.25 16.18
N GLY A 358 -2.72 -6.84 16.42
CA GLY A 358 -2.26 -7.23 17.75
C GLY A 358 -3.20 -8.25 18.42
N LEU A 359 -2.96 -9.52 18.20
CA LEU A 359 -3.87 -10.61 18.55
C LEU A 359 -3.31 -11.48 19.67
N THR A 360 -4.11 -11.83 20.67
CA THR A 360 -3.73 -12.75 21.76
C THR A 360 -4.91 -13.61 22.24
N PHE A 361 -4.62 -14.86 22.61
CA PHE A 361 -5.58 -15.73 23.31
C PHE A 361 -5.51 -15.51 24.83
N ALA A 362 -6.66 -15.58 25.47
CA ALA A 362 -6.73 -15.76 26.91
C ALA A 362 -6.39 -17.21 27.30
N PRO A 363 -5.95 -17.45 28.56
CA PRO A 363 -5.66 -18.79 29.06
C PRO A 363 -6.84 -19.77 29.01
N ASP A 364 -8.07 -19.27 28.86
CA ASP A 364 -9.29 -20.07 28.77
C ASP A 364 -9.49 -20.73 27.38
N ASN A 365 -8.66 -20.44 26.39
CA ASN A 365 -8.77 -20.86 24.99
C ASN A 365 -10.07 -20.42 24.28
N ARG A 366 -10.87 -19.58 24.90
CA ARG A 366 -12.24 -19.21 24.50
C ARG A 366 -12.45 -17.70 24.32
N THR A 367 -11.41 -16.94 24.66
CA THR A 367 -11.41 -15.48 24.56
C THR A 367 -10.20 -15.02 23.75
N LEU A 368 -10.43 -14.14 22.79
CA LEU A 368 -9.40 -13.42 22.03
C LEU A 368 -9.44 -11.95 22.40
N ALA A 369 -8.27 -11.31 22.45
CA ALA A 369 -8.16 -9.86 22.49
C ALA A 369 -7.40 -9.36 21.26
N TYR A 370 -7.84 -8.24 20.71
CA TYR A 370 -7.23 -7.56 19.56
C TYR A 370 -7.56 -6.07 19.60
N ALA A 371 -6.85 -5.29 18.79
CA ALA A 371 -7.17 -3.90 18.52
C ALA A 371 -7.89 -3.75 17.19
N SER A 372 -8.80 -2.77 17.08
CA SER A 372 -9.55 -2.45 15.86
C SER A 372 -9.70 -0.94 15.68
N GLU A 373 -9.62 -0.47 14.43
CA GLU A 373 -9.84 0.94 14.05
C GLU A 373 -11.32 1.29 13.81
N ARG A 374 -12.26 0.39 14.05
CA ARG A 374 -13.67 0.53 13.64
C ARG A 374 -14.41 1.77 14.18
N ASN A 375 -13.86 2.42 15.18
CA ASN A 375 -14.41 3.64 15.76
C ASN A 375 -13.57 4.90 15.42
N GLY A 376 -12.74 4.82 14.37
CA GLY A 376 -11.92 5.94 13.89
C GLY A 376 -10.56 6.06 14.58
N ASN A 377 -10.28 5.26 15.61
CA ASN A 377 -8.98 5.12 16.26
C ASN A 377 -8.82 3.70 16.84
N TRP A 378 -7.61 3.33 17.20
CA TRP A 378 -7.31 2.02 17.75
C TRP A 378 -7.93 1.80 19.12
N GLN A 379 -8.82 0.81 19.23
CA GLN A 379 -9.49 0.40 20.48
C GLN A 379 -9.32 -1.08 20.70
N LEU A 380 -9.35 -1.50 21.98
CA LEU A 380 -9.26 -2.91 22.36
C LEU A 380 -10.63 -3.58 22.33
N PHE A 381 -10.67 -4.76 21.76
CA PHE A 381 -11.84 -5.63 21.72
C PHE A 381 -11.54 -6.99 22.32
N LEU A 382 -12.56 -7.60 22.92
CA LEU A 382 -12.58 -9.01 23.31
C LEU A 382 -13.62 -9.73 22.46
N ALA A 383 -13.26 -10.83 21.83
CA ALA A 383 -14.20 -11.79 21.25
C ALA A 383 -14.28 -13.03 22.13
N LYS A 384 -15.47 -13.45 22.49
CA LYS A 384 -15.71 -14.57 23.42
C LYS A 384 -16.70 -15.58 22.83
N ILE A 385 -16.44 -16.86 23.04
CA ILE A 385 -17.41 -17.91 22.71
C ILE A 385 -18.55 -17.86 23.73
N ALA A 386 -19.78 -17.54 23.27
CA ALA A 386 -20.92 -17.32 24.15
C ALA A 386 -21.41 -18.59 24.83
N ARG A 387 -21.48 -19.70 24.10
CA ARG A 387 -22.04 -20.96 24.59
C ARG A 387 -20.99 -21.78 25.35
N LYS A 388 -21.32 -22.23 26.55
CA LYS A 388 -20.39 -22.96 27.43
C LYS A 388 -20.00 -24.34 26.87
N GLU A 389 -20.91 -24.98 26.13
CA GLU A 389 -20.71 -26.29 25.51
C GLU A 389 -19.78 -26.26 24.29
N GLU A 390 -19.55 -25.09 23.71
CA GLU A 390 -18.66 -24.91 22.54
C GLU A 390 -17.23 -24.68 23.01
N ALA A 391 -16.32 -25.58 22.65
CA ALA A 391 -14.96 -25.59 23.20
C ALA A 391 -13.98 -24.67 22.48
N ASN A 392 -14.21 -24.37 21.18
CA ASN A 392 -13.25 -23.67 20.33
C ASN A 392 -13.95 -22.76 19.30
N PHE A 393 -13.21 -21.75 18.82
CA PHE A 393 -13.72 -20.77 17.87
C PHE A 393 -14.13 -21.35 16.51
N PRO A 394 -13.37 -22.28 15.87
CA PRO A 394 -13.76 -22.81 14.57
C PRO A 394 -15.16 -23.41 14.53
N ASN A 395 -15.63 -23.98 15.63
CA ASN A 395 -16.95 -24.61 15.75
C ASN A 395 -17.97 -23.77 16.53
N ALA A 396 -17.58 -22.62 17.07
CA ALA A 396 -18.50 -21.77 17.83
C ALA A 396 -19.62 -21.23 16.95
N THR A 397 -20.83 -21.29 17.43
CA THR A 397 -22.02 -20.77 16.70
C THR A 397 -22.27 -19.31 17.02
N ILE A 398 -21.97 -18.87 18.23
CA ILE A 398 -22.15 -17.49 18.69
C ILE A 398 -20.85 -16.98 19.30
N ILE A 399 -20.36 -15.87 18.75
CA ILE A 399 -19.23 -15.12 19.28
C ILE A 399 -19.73 -13.74 19.67
N GLU A 400 -19.44 -13.35 20.90
CA GLU A 400 -19.78 -12.03 21.44
C GLU A 400 -18.54 -11.15 21.44
N GLU A 401 -18.67 -9.90 21.01
CA GLU A 401 -17.60 -8.89 21.06
C GLU A 401 -17.92 -7.84 22.12
N GLU A 402 -16.90 -7.45 22.85
CA GLU A 402 -16.92 -6.38 23.86
C GLU A 402 -15.81 -5.39 23.56
N VAL A 403 -16.10 -4.08 23.48
CA VAL A 403 -15.07 -3.05 23.44
C VAL A 403 -14.60 -2.76 24.87
N LEU A 404 -13.28 -2.79 25.06
CA LEU A 404 -12.66 -2.41 26.33
C LEU A 404 -12.25 -0.94 26.29
N LEU A 405 -12.55 -0.19 27.36
CA LEU A 405 -12.11 1.19 27.55
C LEU A 405 -12.40 2.09 26.34
N PRO A 406 -13.66 2.19 25.87
CA PRO A 406 -13.98 2.98 24.69
C PRO A 406 -13.56 4.43 24.87
N SER A 407 -12.88 4.99 23.86
CA SER A 407 -12.44 6.39 23.83
C SER A 407 -12.42 6.89 22.39
N ALA A 408 -12.81 8.14 22.20
CA ALA A 408 -12.74 8.79 20.88
C ALA A 408 -11.37 9.43 20.61
N THR A 409 -10.48 9.52 21.59
CA THR A 409 -9.24 10.31 21.49
C THR A 409 -7.98 9.57 21.91
N VAL A 410 -8.09 8.43 22.59
CA VAL A 410 -6.94 7.69 23.13
C VAL A 410 -6.80 6.37 22.35
N GLU A 411 -5.67 6.16 21.72
CA GLU A 411 -5.35 4.93 20.99
C GLU A 411 -4.83 3.84 21.93
N ARG A 412 -5.28 2.59 21.72
CA ARG A 412 -4.87 1.41 22.50
C ARG A 412 -4.72 0.22 21.58
N ALA A 413 -3.57 -0.46 21.66
CA ALA A 413 -3.22 -1.57 20.78
C ALA A 413 -2.33 -2.61 21.49
N TYR A 414 -2.00 -3.69 20.78
CA TYR A 414 -1.08 -4.75 21.19
C TYR A 414 -1.43 -5.39 22.54
N PRO A 415 -2.65 -5.95 22.70
CA PRO A 415 -3.07 -6.55 23.94
C PRO A 415 -2.31 -7.85 24.25
N GLN A 416 -2.05 -8.13 25.55
CA GLN A 416 -1.55 -9.41 26.04
C GLN A 416 -2.22 -9.77 27.36
N PHE A 417 -2.81 -10.95 27.44
CA PHE A 417 -3.37 -11.45 28.70
C PHE A 417 -2.27 -11.77 29.72
N SER A 418 -2.57 -11.53 31.01
CA SER A 418 -1.78 -12.08 32.10
C SER A 418 -1.84 -13.61 32.10
N PRO A 419 -0.86 -14.31 32.65
CA PRO A 419 -0.85 -15.78 32.72
C PRO A 419 -2.07 -16.39 33.41
N ASP A 420 -2.69 -15.68 34.35
CA ASP A 420 -3.91 -16.09 35.04
C ASP A 420 -5.21 -15.64 34.36
N GLY A 421 -5.11 -14.87 33.26
CA GLY A 421 -6.24 -14.37 32.46
C GLY A 421 -7.07 -13.28 33.13
N LYS A 422 -6.69 -12.76 34.29
CA LYS A 422 -7.48 -11.73 35.00
C LYS A 422 -7.18 -10.32 34.57
N GLU A 423 -6.05 -10.12 33.90
CA GLU A 423 -5.59 -8.82 33.47
C GLU A 423 -5.21 -8.84 32.00
N LEU A 424 -5.28 -7.68 31.37
CA LEU A 424 -4.83 -7.45 30.02
C LEU A 424 -3.86 -6.28 30.00
N ALA A 425 -2.64 -6.51 29.56
CA ALA A 425 -1.68 -5.46 29.25
C ALA A 425 -1.90 -4.94 27.83
N PHE A 426 -1.59 -3.69 27.57
CA PHE A 426 -1.71 -3.06 26.26
C PHE A 426 -0.82 -1.81 26.16
N ILE A 427 -0.54 -1.38 24.94
CA ILE A 427 0.15 -0.12 24.69
C ILE A 427 -0.90 0.99 24.46
N GLU A 428 -0.78 2.07 25.22
CA GLU A 428 -1.59 3.28 25.07
C GLU A 428 -0.74 4.41 24.48
N GLU A 429 -1.34 5.16 23.52
CA GLU A 429 -0.67 6.29 22.86
C GLU A 429 0.72 5.94 22.32
N ARG A 430 0.89 4.70 21.87
CA ARG A 430 2.11 4.14 21.25
C ARG A 430 3.34 4.01 22.14
N ASN A 431 3.34 4.53 23.36
CA ASN A 431 4.55 4.60 24.19
C ASN A 431 4.34 4.25 25.67
N ARG A 432 3.11 4.03 26.12
CA ARG A 432 2.84 3.67 27.52
C ARG A 432 2.36 2.24 27.67
N LEU A 433 3.03 1.45 28.45
CA LEU A 433 2.54 0.14 28.87
C LEU A 433 1.53 0.31 29.99
N MET A 434 0.33 -0.17 29.77
CA MET A 434 -0.82 -0.10 30.67
C MET A 434 -1.33 -1.49 30.97
N VAL A 435 -2.04 -1.66 32.07
CA VAL A 435 -2.73 -2.91 32.44
C VAL A 435 -4.13 -2.59 32.93
N ILE A 436 -5.13 -3.32 32.41
CA ILE A 436 -6.50 -3.33 32.89
C ILE A 436 -6.80 -4.63 33.62
N ASN A 437 -7.42 -4.54 34.81
CA ASN A 437 -8.06 -5.68 35.43
C ASN A 437 -9.44 -5.92 34.79
N LEU A 438 -9.67 -7.11 34.26
CA LEU A 438 -10.83 -7.41 33.42
C LEU A 438 -12.15 -7.45 34.20
N ASP A 439 -12.10 -7.79 35.50
CA ASP A 439 -13.29 -7.84 36.36
C ASP A 439 -13.68 -6.45 36.85
N THR A 440 -12.70 -5.71 37.40
CA THR A 440 -12.95 -4.42 38.04
C THR A 440 -12.90 -3.25 37.07
N LYS A 441 -12.39 -3.48 35.84
CA LYS A 441 -12.12 -2.48 34.79
C LYS A 441 -11.16 -1.35 35.25
N LYS A 442 -10.43 -1.55 36.35
CA LYS A 442 -9.41 -0.60 36.81
C LYS A 442 -8.16 -0.69 35.97
N VAL A 443 -7.66 0.46 35.54
CA VAL A 443 -6.44 0.59 34.75
C VAL A 443 -5.32 1.11 35.62
N ARG A 444 -4.10 0.57 35.42
CA ARG A 444 -2.86 1.09 36.00
C ARG A 444 -1.80 1.29 34.94
N GLN A 445 -0.95 2.26 35.14
CA GLN A 445 0.19 2.54 34.28
C GLN A 445 1.42 1.77 34.76
N ILE A 446 2.17 1.20 33.80
CA ILE A 446 3.43 0.49 34.07
C ILE A 446 4.62 1.37 33.67
N THR A 447 4.56 2.00 32.46
CA THR A 447 5.59 2.95 32.01
C THR A 447 4.96 4.31 31.68
N ASP A 448 5.72 5.37 31.83
CA ASP A 448 5.23 6.75 31.66
C ASP A 448 5.34 7.28 30.22
N GLY A 449 5.84 6.47 29.29
CA GLY A 449 6.04 6.84 27.89
C GLY A 449 7.32 7.61 27.60
N SER A 450 8.15 7.92 28.61
CA SER A 450 9.42 8.65 28.41
C SER A 450 10.54 7.78 27.82
N THR A 451 10.30 6.48 27.73
CA THR A 451 11.30 5.48 27.33
C THR A 451 11.04 4.87 25.95
N TRP A 452 10.11 5.43 25.18
CA TRP A 452 9.85 5.00 23.82
C TRP A 452 9.49 6.20 22.92
N PHE A 453 10.22 6.38 21.82
CA PHE A 453 10.10 7.52 20.92
C PHE A 453 9.83 7.12 19.46
N SER A 454 9.75 5.80 19.18
CA SER A 454 9.58 5.32 17.80
C SER A 454 8.26 5.81 17.19
N THR A 455 8.34 6.30 15.98
CA THR A 455 7.17 6.67 15.17
C THR A 455 6.36 5.45 14.72
N ASP A 456 6.95 4.26 14.74
CA ASP A 456 6.30 3.01 14.33
C ASP A 456 5.33 2.45 15.39
N GLY A 457 5.34 3.05 16.57
CA GLY A 457 4.21 3.01 17.50
C GLY A 457 4.09 1.78 18.37
N ASN A 458 5.06 0.89 18.42
CA ASN A 458 5.07 -0.22 19.36
C ASN A 458 6.47 -0.60 19.82
N PHE A 459 6.54 -1.15 21.01
CA PHE A 459 7.69 -1.86 21.52
C PHE A 459 7.26 -3.26 21.96
N ASP A 460 8.16 -4.22 21.87
CA ASP A 460 7.89 -5.57 22.35
C ASP A 460 7.90 -5.61 23.87
N TYR A 461 6.91 -6.27 24.45
CA TYR A 461 6.84 -6.54 25.88
C TYR A 461 6.24 -7.93 26.13
N GLN A 462 6.50 -8.51 27.29
CA GLN A 462 5.95 -9.81 27.65
C GLN A 462 5.80 -9.94 29.16
N TRP A 463 4.68 -10.50 29.60
CA TRP A 463 4.48 -10.93 30.99
C TRP A 463 5.48 -12.00 31.39
N SER A 464 6.00 -11.94 32.63
CA SER A 464 6.67 -13.09 33.22
C SER A 464 5.68 -14.24 33.45
N PRO A 465 6.11 -15.51 33.42
CA PRO A 465 5.23 -16.65 33.65
C PRO A 465 4.48 -16.60 35.01
N ASP A 466 5.03 -15.95 36.02
CA ASP A 466 4.40 -15.76 37.34
C ASP A 466 3.50 -14.51 37.44
N GLY A 467 3.41 -13.73 36.34
CA GLY A 467 2.59 -12.52 36.25
C GLY A 467 3.07 -11.34 37.11
N LYS A 468 4.28 -11.37 37.65
CA LYS A 468 4.77 -10.30 38.53
C LYS A 468 5.61 -9.24 37.83
N TRP A 469 6.13 -9.54 36.67
CA TRP A 469 7.07 -8.70 35.93
C TRP A 469 6.68 -8.58 34.47
N PHE A 470 7.19 -7.53 33.82
CA PHE A 470 7.30 -7.42 32.39
C PHE A 470 8.77 -7.37 31.98
N THR A 471 9.12 -8.10 30.93
CA THR A 471 10.27 -7.76 30.10
C THR A 471 9.78 -6.92 28.91
N LEU A 472 10.56 -5.92 28.51
CA LEU A 472 10.18 -5.01 27.43
C LEU A 472 11.40 -4.42 26.73
N GLU A 473 11.19 -3.97 25.49
CA GLU A 473 12.10 -3.05 24.82
C GLU A 473 11.89 -1.63 25.36
N PHE A 474 12.98 -0.92 25.57
CA PHE A 474 12.90 0.48 25.94
C PHE A 474 14.14 1.25 25.46
N ILE A 475 14.02 2.54 25.26
CA ILE A 475 15.13 3.41 24.90
C ILE A 475 15.65 4.06 26.16
N GLY A 476 16.78 3.52 26.67
CA GLY A 476 17.53 4.10 27.76
C GLY A 476 18.38 5.27 27.26
N ASN A 477 18.75 6.18 28.19
CA ASN A 477 19.69 7.27 27.92
C ASN A 477 19.37 8.17 26.70
N ARG A 478 18.15 8.15 26.20
CA ARG A 478 17.67 8.92 25.02
C ARG A 478 18.49 8.68 23.75
N HIS A 479 18.96 7.46 23.56
CA HIS A 479 19.72 7.04 22.37
C HIS A 479 18.83 6.35 21.35
N ASP A 480 17.80 7.03 20.85
CA ASP A 480 17.01 6.55 19.72
C ASP A 480 17.94 6.38 18.48
N PRO A 481 17.88 5.26 17.74
CA PRO A 481 16.94 4.13 17.83
C PRO A 481 17.44 2.94 18.68
N TYR A 482 18.48 3.09 19.47
CA TYR A 482 19.12 1.98 20.18
C TYR A 482 18.32 1.58 21.42
N SER A 483 17.55 0.48 21.28
CA SER A 483 16.78 -0.12 22.36
C SER A 483 17.61 -1.06 23.22
N ASP A 484 17.29 -1.08 24.50
CA ASP A 484 17.75 -2.04 25.50
C ASP A 484 16.60 -2.96 25.96
N ILE A 485 16.94 -4.07 26.60
CA ILE A 485 15.96 -4.94 27.27
C ILE A 485 15.83 -4.52 28.73
N GLY A 486 14.61 -4.26 29.13
CA GLY A 486 14.24 -3.84 30.48
C GLY A 486 13.41 -4.87 31.23
N LEU A 487 13.44 -4.76 32.53
CA LEU A 487 12.60 -5.48 33.50
C LEU A 487 11.86 -4.46 34.36
N VAL A 488 10.54 -4.60 34.49
CA VAL A 488 9.71 -3.70 35.30
C VAL A 488 8.63 -4.48 36.08
N SER A 489 8.31 -4.04 37.29
CA SER A 489 7.23 -4.64 38.10
C SER A 489 5.87 -4.49 37.39
N ALA A 490 5.11 -5.58 37.37
CA ALA A 490 3.74 -5.56 36.82
C ALA A 490 2.76 -4.74 37.70
N LYS A 491 3.17 -4.27 38.87
CA LYS A 491 2.39 -3.34 39.68
C LYS A 491 2.53 -1.89 39.25
N GLY A 492 3.55 -1.53 38.44
CA GLY A 492 3.88 -0.16 38.07
C GLY A 492 4.48 0.66 39.22
N ASP A 493 5.08 0.00 40.21
CA ASP A 493 5.62 0.62 41.41
C ASP A 493 7.16 0.72 41.44
N SER A 494 7.82 0.41 40.35
CA SER A 494 9.27 0.46 40.20
C SER A 494 9.72 1.04 38.86
N PRO A 495 10.91 1.64 38.80
CA PRO A 495 11.50 2.02 37.54
C PRO A 495 11.89 0.80 36.70
N ILE A 496 12.12 1.01 35.40
CA ILE A 496 12.67 -0.02 34.50
C ILE A 496 14.12 -0.30 34.91
N THR A 497 14.45 -1.56 35.16
CA THR A 497 15.82 -2.03 35.33
C THR A 497 16.37 -2.40 33.97
N ASN A 498 17.44 -1.73 33.52
CA ASN A 498 18.11 -2.04 32.26
C ASN A 498 18.95 -3.33 32.43
N LEU A 499 18.65 -4.35 31.66
CA LEU A 499 19.32 -5.65 31.71
C LEU A 499 20.52 -5.73 30.74
N THR A 500 20.44 -5.08 29.60
CA THR A 500 21.50 -5.15 28.56
C THR A 500 22.50 -4.04 28.68
N ASN A 501 22.07 -2.84 29.02
CA ASN A 501 22.88 -1.63 29.16
C ASN A 501 23.93 -1.52 28.04
N SER A 502 23.47 -1.61 26.80
CA SER A 502 24.28 -1.80 25.59
C SER A 502 24.15 -0.56 24.70
N GLY A 503 25.16 -0.25 23.93
CA GLY A 503 25.09 0.75 22.87
C GLY A 503 24.64 0.16 21.52
N TYR A 504 24.01 -1.01 21.53
CA TYR A 504 23.55 -1.73 20.37
C TYR A 504 22.05 -1.97 20.46
N MET A 505 21.38 -2.07 19.31
CA MET A 505 19.96 -2.39 19.28
C MET A 505 19.74 -3.80 19.83
N SER A 506 18.89 -3.90 20.84
CA SER A 506 18.47 -5.17 21.45
C SER A 506 16.95 -5.23 21.47
N GLY A 507 16.37 -6.35 21.04
CA GLY A 507 14.92 -6.45 20.84
C GLY A 507 14.35 -7.84 21.05
N SER A 508 13.04 -7.93 20.90
CA SER A 508 12.24 -9.17 20.93
C SER A 508 12.47 -10.03 22.20
N PRO A 509 12.37 -9.46 23.41
CA PRO A 509 12.60 -10.20 24.64
C PRO A 509 11.54 -11.28 24.86
N ARG A 510 11.99 -12.48 25.28
CA ARG A 510 11.10 -13.62 25.59
C ARG A 510 11.57 -14.32 26.85
N TRP A 511 10.64 -14.57 27.75
CA TRP A 511 10.89 -15.42 28.92
C TRP A 511 11.14 -16.85 28.47
N VAL A 512 12.20 -17.47 28.99
CA VAL A 512 12.59 -18.86 28.75
C VAL A 512 13.02 -19.54 30.03
N LEU A 513 13.27 -20.86 30.00
CA LEU A 513 13.70 -21.66 31.15
C LEU A 513 12.77 -21.47 32.37
N ASP A 514 11.46 -21.59 32.14
CA ASP A 514 10.42 -21.44 33.18
C ASP A 514 10.48 -20.07 33.92
N GLY A 515 10.87 -19.03 33.20
CA GLY A 515 10.98 -17.68 33.74
C GLY A 515 12.31 -17.36 34.46
N ASN A 516 13.31 -18.21 34.30
CA ASN A 516 14.63 -18.02 34.92
C ASN A 516 15.62 -17.25 34.01
N ALA A 517 15.26 -17.01 32.76
CA ALA A 517 16.09 -16.26 31.83
C ALA A 517 15.22 -15.51 30.78
N ILE A 518 15.80 -14.51 30.15
CA ILE A 518 15.21 -13.77 29.04
C ILE A 518 16.09 -13.97 27.82
N LEU A 519 15.52 -14.55 26.77
CA LEU A 519 16.10 -14.63 25.43
C LEU A 519 15.78 -13.34 24.70
N PHE A 520 16.74 -12.74 24.01
CA PHE A 520 16.55 -11.53 23.21
C PHE A 520 17.46 -11.52 22.01
N THR A 521 17.18 -10.67 21.04
CA THR A 521 18.03 -10.44 19.87
C THR A 521 18.89 -9.19 20.08
N THR A 522 20.10 -9.17 19.54
CA THR A 522 20.99 -8.00 19.60
C THR A 522 21.91 -7.92 18.39
N GLU A 523 22.21 -6.70 17.96
CA GLU A 523 23.20 -6.42 16.89
C GLU A 523 24.65 -6.43 17.35
N ARG A 524 24.91 -6.75 18.61
CA ARG A 524 26.23 -6.53 19.24
C ARG A 524 27.36 -7.28 18.57
N TYR A 525 27.12 -8.51 18.13
CA TYR A 525 28.14 -9.39 17.55
C TYR A 525 27.92 -9.69 16.06
N GLY A 526 26.76 -9.35 15.54
CA GLY A 526 26.42 -9.60 14.14
C GLY A 526 27.12 -8.67 13.17
N MET A 527 27.17 -9.08 11.90
CA MET A 527 27.71 -8.25 10.83
C MET A 527 26.78 -7.06 10.58
N ARG A 528 27.36 -5.86 10.49
CA ARG A 528 26.61 -4.63 10.24
C ARG A 528 26.64 -4.26 8.76
N ALA A 529 25.52 -3.88 8.22
CA ALA A 529 25.45 -3.25 6.92
C ALA A 529 26.02 -1.83 7.00
N HIS A 530 26.66 -1.41 5.91
CA HIS A 530 27.12 -0.03 5.78
C HIS A 530 25.91 0.93 5.83
N ALA A 531 26.08 2.07 6.48
CA ALA A 531 25.05 3.12 6.58
C ALA A 531 23.76 2.76 7.35
N SER A 532 23.82 1.91 8.37
CA SER A 532 22.70 1.64 9.30
C SER A 532 21.45 0.97 8.70
N TRP A 533 21.55 0.31 7.58
CA TRP A 533 20.47 -0.38 6.92
C TRP A 533 20.30 -1.84 7.35
N GLY A 534 20.44 -2.09 8.63
CA GLY A 534 20.29 -3.39 9.22
C GLY A 534 21.60 -4.04 9.61
N SER A 535 21.50 -5.01 10.46
CA SER A 535 22.57 -5.84 10.94
C SER A 535 22.08 -7.27 11.09
N GLN A 536 23.01 -8.20 11.18
CA GLN A 536 22.68 -9.55 11.61
C GLN A 536 22.49 -9.55 13.11
N ASN A 537 21.36 -10.09 13.56
CA ASN A 537 21.07 -10.21 14.97
C ASN A 537 21.53 -11.57 15.51
N ASP A 538 22.16 -11.54 16.67
CA ASP A 538 22.43 -12.74 17.47
C ASP A 538 21.36 -12.92 18.53
N ALA A 539 21.14 -14.18 18.93
CA ALA A 539 20.28 -14.52 20.07
C ALA A 539 21.12 -14.60 21.34
N MET A 540 20.71 -13.87 22.37
CA MET A 540 21.41 -13.78 23.65
C MET A 540 20.49 -14.13 24.81
N LEU A 541 21.08 -14.56 25.92
CA LEU A 541 20.38 -14.82 27.19
C LEU A 541 20.90 -13.90 28.29
N VAL A 542 20.00 -13.42 29.11
CA VAL A 542 20.25 -12.71 30.36
C VAL A 542 19.41 -13.28 31.49
#